data_b9369b2d4b0e0ae4c2a22c4bbb52d719
#
_entry.id   b9369b2d4b0e0ae4c2a22c4bbb52d719
#
_cell.length_a   1.000
_cell.length_b   1.000
_cell.length_c   1.000
_cell.angle_alpha   90.00
_cell.angle_beta   90.00
_cell.angle_gamma   90.00
#
_symmetry.space_group_name_H-M   'P 1'
#
loop_
_entity.id
_entity.type
_entity.pdbx_description
1 polymer ?
#
loop_
_entity_poly.entity_id
_entity_poly.type
_entity_poly.pdbx_seq_one_letter_code
_entity_poly.pdbx_strand_id
1 'polypeptide(L)'
;PHSARRLIKPETVDMLASRLVIGGTIMLATDIVAYAEMAHEILSQNATLTNQFDKPWVDQIEGRFRTKYEMKGIREGRPGNYFLYRRNTSPIQHTPVIKDIEMPHLFLHSPLNAVEVVERFQQSRVESNGIYIGILHACANARDNTALIEVTVGEPTIEQHTALVF
;
A
#
# COMPACT_ATOMS: atom_id res chain seq x y z
N PRO A 1 7.59 -14.79 -5.60
CA PRO A 1 8.60 -13.99 -4.91
C PRO A 1 8.04 -12.79 -4.13
N HIS A 2 6.76 -12.38 -4.35
CA HIS A 2 6.19 -11.15 -3.78
C HIS A 2 4.99 -11.39 -2.84
N SER A 3 4.87 -12.57 -2.22
CA SER A 3 3.73 -12.90 -1.34
C SER A 3 3.61 -11.92 -0.15
N ALA A 4 4.72 -11.48 0.40
CA ALA A 4 4.74 -10.53 1.53
C ALA A 4 4.14 -9.14 1.19
N ARG A 5 4.20 -8.73 -0.09
CA ARG A 5 3.68 -7.43 -0.57
C ARG A 5 2.23 -7.49 -1.08
N ARG A 6 1.56 -8.64 -0.97
CA ARG A 6 0.16 -8.75 -1.40
C ARG A 6 -0.76 -7.96 -0.49
N LEU A 7 -1.67 -7.20 -1.08
CA LEU A 7 -2.62 -6.36 -0.34
C LEU A 7 -3.65 -7.20 0.43
N ILE A 8 -4.18 -8.27 -0.21
CA ILE A 8 -5.20 -9.11 0.40
C ILE A 8 -4.54 -10.09 1.37
N LYS A 9 -4.71 -9.78 2.65
CA LYS A 9 -4.30 -10.58 3.81
C LYS A 9 -5.44 -10.55 4.83
N PRO A 10 -5.57 -11.51 5.75
CA PRO A 10 -6.63 -11.51 6.75
C PRO A 10 -6.73 -10.17 7.51
N GLU A 11 -5.61 -9.65 8.00
CA GLU A 11 -5.56 -8.41 8.77
C GLU A 11 -6.01 -7.20 7.94
N THR A 12 -5.66 -7.16 6.65
CA THR A 12 -6.08 -6.09 5.74
C THR A 12 -7.57 -6.17 5.47
N VAL A 13 -8.11 -7.38 5.28
CA VAL A 13 -9.54 -7.60 5.04
C VAL A 13 -10.34 -7.22 6.28
N ASP A 14 -9.89 -7.60 7.48
CA ASP A 14 -10.50 -7.21 8.76
C ASP A 14 -10.52 -5.68 8.93
N MET A 15 -9.40 -5.04 8.65
CA MET A 15 -9.29 -3.58 8.70
C MET A 15 -10.27 -2.92 7.71
N LEU A 16 -10.32 -3.37 6.46
CA LEU A 16 -11.23 -2.84 5.45
C LEU A 16 -12.69 -3.05 5.85
N ALA A 17 -13.06 -4.26 6.29
CA ALA A 17 -14.39 -4.57 6.75
C ALA A 17 -14.81 -3.70 7.95
N SER A 18 -13.88 -3.39 8.87
CA SER A 18 -14.13 -2.52 10.03
C SER A 18 -14.43 -1.06 9.67
N ARG A 19 -14.06 -0.63 8.46
CA ARG A 19 -14.31 0.74 7.95
C ARG A 19 -15.59 0.86 7.15
N LEU A 20 -16.17 -0.26 6.73
CA LEU A 20 -17.39 -0.27 5.98
C LEU A 20 -18.61 -0.10 6.88
N VAL A 21 -19.56 0.69 6.46
CA VAL A 21 -20.93 0.67 7.00
C VAL A 21 -21.60 -0.66 6.62
N ILE A 22 -22.63 -1.07 7.38
CA ILE A 22 -23.47 -2.22 7.00
C ILE A 22 -24.04 -1.98 5.59
N GLY A 23 -23.92 -2.96 4.70
CA GLY A 23 -24.29 -2.85 3.30
C GLY A 23 -23.20 -2.26 2.37
N GLY A 24 -22.14 -1.66 2.93
CA GLY A 24 -20.97 -1.23 2.16
C GLY A 24 -20.26 -2.40 1.48
N THR A 25 -19.53 -2.15 0.40
CA THR A 25 -18.95 -3.21 -0.43
C THR A 25 -17.44 -3.07 -0.61
N ILE A 26 -16.78 -4.23 -0.70
CA ILE A 26 -15.41 -4.39 -1.19
C ILE A 26 -15.49 -4.99 -2.58
N MET A 27 -14.87 -4.36 -3.55
CA MET A 27 -14.68 -4.89 -4.89
C MET A 27 -13.18 -5.12 -5.14
N LEU A 28 -12.84 -6.32 -5.60
CA LEU A 28 -11.50 -6.68 -6.02
C LEU A 28 -11.56 -7.17 -7.47
N ALA A 29 -10.54 -6.85 -8.25
CA ALA A 29 -10.33 -7.37 -9.60
C ALA A 29 -8.88 -7.80 -9.78
N THR A 30 -8.66 -8.96 -10.39
CA THR A 30 -7.33 -9.46 -10.75
C THR A 30 -7.40 -10.33 -12.00
N ASP A 31 -6.36 -10.30 -12.82
CA ASP A 31 -6.19 -11.19 -13.97
C ASP A 31 -5.33 -12.43 -13.64
N ILE A 32 -4.89 -12.58 -12.39
CA ILE A 32 -4.04 -13.67 -11.92
C ILE A 32 -4.88 -14.68 -11.14
N VAL A 33 -5.13 -15.85 -11.71
CA VAL A 33 -5.98 -16.89 -11.12
C VAL A 33 -5.49 -17.33 -9.75
N ALA A 34 -4.21 -17.62 -9.59
CA ALA A 34 -3.64 -18.03 -8.30
C ALA A 34 -3.78 -16.93 -7.21
N TYR A 35 -3.84 -15.65 -7.60
CA TYR A 35 -4.15 -14.57 -6.66
C TYR A 35 -5.65 -14.51 -6.36
N ALA A 36 -6.49 -14.79 -7.35
CA ALA A 36 -7.94 -14.86 -7.16
C ALA A 36 -8.33 -15.99 -6.18
N GLU A 37 -7.74 -17.17 -6.33
CA GLU A 37 -7.96 -18.29 -5.40
C GLU A 37 -7.60 -17.94 -3.97
N MET A 38 -6.40 -17.40 -3.76
CA MET A 38 -5.97 -16.92 -2.44
C MET A 38 -6.88 -15.83 -1.87
N ALA A 39 -7.28 -14.85 -2.71
CA ALA A 39 -8.15 -13.76 -2.28
C ALA A 39 -9.55 -14.27 -1.90
N HIS A 40 -10.09 -15.23 -2.65
CA HIS A 40 -11.35 -15.88 -2.32
C HIS A 40 -11.30 -16.57 -0.95
N GLU A 41 -10.25 -17.35 -0.72
CA GLU A 41 -10.06 -18.03 0.55
C GLU A 41 -10.08 -17.05 1.73
N ILE A 42 -9.31 -15.97 1.65
CA ILE A 42 -9.22 -14.96 2.71
C ILE A 42 -10.56 -14.21 2.88
N LEU A 43 -11.17 -13.75 1.78
CA LEU A 43 -12.42 -12.98 1.83
C LEU A 43 -13.59 -13.83 2.35
N SER A 44 -13.68 -15.10 1.96
CA SER A 44 -14.75 -16.00 2.36
C SER A 44 -14.67 -16.43 3.83
N GLN A 45 -13.49 -16.43 4.43
CA GLN A 45 -13.28 -16.71 5.85
C GLN A 45 -13.69 -15.54 6.76
N ASN A 46 -13.86 -14.34 6.23
CA ASN A 46 -14.29 -13.19 7.02
C ASN A 46 -15.79 -13.22 7.30
N ALA A 47 -16.18 -13.53 8.55
CA ALA A 47 -17.56 -13.67 8.96
C ALA A 47 -18.41 -12.38 8.79
N THR A 48 -17.78 -11.22 8.63
CA THR A 48 -18.47 -9.94 8.50
C THR A 48 -18.75 -9.54 7.05
N LEU A 49 -18.25 -10.32 6.10
CA LEU A 49 -18.41 -10.11 4.67
C LEU A 49 -19.24 -11.23 4.05
N THR A 50 -20.07 -10.88 3.08
CA THR A 50 -20.89 -11.83 2.33
C THR A 50 -20.61 -11.66 0.85
N ASN A 51 -20.20 -12.75 0.17
CA ASN A 51 -20.04 -12.76 -1.27
C ASN A 51 -21.40 -12.46 -1.93
N GLN A 52 -21.40 -11.59 -2.93
CA GLN A 52 -22.63 -11.21 -3.65
C GLN A 52 -22.87 -12.07 -4.90
N PHE A 53 -22.03 -13.06 -5.14
CA PHE A 53 -22.15 -13.99 -6.24
C PHE A 53 -22.34 -15.42 -5.73
N ASP A 54 -23.05 -16.26 -6.50
CA ASP A 54 -23.19 -17.71 -6.25
C ASP A 54 -21.90 -18.49 -6.58
N LYS A 55 -20.88 -17.80 -7.07
CA LYS A 55 -19.56 -18.32 -7.44
C LYS A 55 -18.46 -17.60 -6.63
N PRO A 56 -17.29 -18.20 -6.52
CA PRO A 56 -16.14 -17.54 -5.89
C PRO A 56 -15.87 -16.13 -6.44
N TRP A 57 -15.95 -15.97 -7.75
CA TRP A 57 -15.83 -14.71 -8.51
C TRP A 57 -16.54 -14.85 -9.85
N VAL A 58 -16.65 -13.75 -10.57
CA VAL A 58 -17.21 -13.67 -11.92
C VAL A 58 -16.18 -13.06 -12.88
N ASP A 59 -16.36 -13.28 -14.18
CA ASP A 59 -15.52 -12.72 -15.25
C ASP A 59 -15.99 -11.33 -15.72
N GLN A 60 -17.16 -10.90 -15.25
CA GLN A 60 -17.74 -9.60 -15.58
C GLN A 60 -18.70 -9.13 -14.49
N ILE A 61 -18.71 -7.82 -14.21
CA ILE A 61 -19.73 -7.12 -13.42
C ILE A 61 -20.46 -6.16 -14.35
N GLU A 62 -21.76 -6.29 -14.45
CA GLU A 62 -22.59 -5.43 -15.28
C GLU A 62 -22.57 -3.96 -14.78
N GLY A 63 -22.61 -3.01 -15.72
CA GLY A 63 -22.60 -1.58 -15.40
C GLY A 63 -21.26 -1.02 -14.94
N ARG A 64 -20.20 -1.83 -14.83
CA ARG A 64 -18.89 -1.38 -14.41
C ARG A 64 -18.02 -0.96 -15.60
N PHE A 65 -17.37 0.20 -15.48
CA PHE A 65 -16.34 0.60 -16.45
C PHE A 65 -15.08 -0.25 -16.30
N ARG A 66 -14.56 -0.71 -17.43
CA ARG A 66 -13.27 -1.44 -17.49
C ARG A 66 -12.11 -0.46 -17.59
N THR A 67 -11.07 -0.71 -16.86
CA THR A 67 -9.83 0.08 -16.94
C THR A 67 -9.06 -0.25 -18.22
N LYS A 68 -8.13 0.63 -18.63
CA LYS A 68 -7.22 0.39 -19.75
C LYS A 68 -6.44 -0.93 -19.60
N TYR A 69 -6.04 -1.26 -18.39
CA TYR A 69 -5.27 -2.48 -18.10
C TYR A 69 -6.13 -3.73 -18.23
N GLU A 70 -7.37 -3.72 -17.77
CA GLU A 70 -8.32 -4.81 -17.95
C GLU A 70 -8.61 -5.06 -19.43
N MET A 71 -8.81 -3.99 -20.20
CA MET A 71 -9.00 -4.10 -21.66
C MET A 71 -7.78 -4.70 -22.37
N LYS A 72 -6.58 -4.38 -21.90
CA LYS A 72 -5.35 -4.99 -22.39
C LYS A 72 -5.29 -6.47 -22.03
N GLY A 73 -5.55 -6.84 -20.78
CA GLY A 73 -5.58 -8.23 -20.32
C GLY A 73 -6.55 -9.09 -21.13
N ILE A 74 -7.76 -8.58 -21.38
CA ILE A 74 -8.78 -9.29 -22.20
C ILE A 74 -8.26 -9.55 -23.61
N ARG A 75 -7.62 -8.57 -24.27
CA ARG A 75 -7.04 -8.75 -25.63
C ARG A 75 -5.90 -9.78 -25.64
N GLU A 76 -5.20 -9.92 -24.52
CA GLU A 76 -4.12 -10.89 -24.34
C GLU A 76 -4.62 -12.27 -23.83
N GLY A 77 -5.94 -12.50 -23.80
CA GLY A 77 -6.53 -13.77 -23.37
C GLY A 77 -6.51 -13.98 -21.84
N ARG A 78 -6.31 -12.91 -21.05
CA ARG A 78 -6.33 -12.92 -19.59
C ARG A 78 -7.57 -12.20 -19.07
N PRO A 79 -8.72 -12.90 -18.93
CA PRO A 79 -9.93 -12.30 -18.37
C PRO A 79 -9.74 -11.91 -16.91
N GLY A 80 -10.44 -10.89 -16.46
CA GLY A 80 -10.45 -10.49 -15.07
C GLY A 80 -11.27 -11.45 -14.20
N ASN A 81 -10.87 -11.64 -12.97
CA ASN A 81 -11.63 -12.31 -11.92
C ASN A 81 -12.13 -11.24 -10.97
N TYR A 82 -13.43 -11.05 -10.88
CA TYR A 82 -14.06 -9.96 -10.12
C TYR A 82 -14.77 -10.50 -8.90
N PHE A 83 -14.52 -9.86 -7.77
CA PHE A 83 -15.11 -10.15 -6.46
C PHE A 83 -15.99 -8.97 -6.03
N LEU A 84 -17.12 -9.28 -5.43
CA LEU A 84 -17.97 -8.30 -4.76
C LEU A 84 -18.41 -8.87 -3.41
N TYR A 85 -17.91 -8.31 -2.35
CA TYR A 85 -18.27 -8.69 -0.98
C TYR A 85 -18.98 -7.53 -0.30
N ARG A 86 -20.06 -7.83 0.42
CA ARG A 86 -20.86 -6.83 1.14
C ARG A 86 -20.69 -7.02 2.64
N ARG A 87 -20.52 -5.92 3.35
CA ARG A 87 -20.53 -5.87 4.81
C ARG A 87 -21.92 -6.27 5.32
N ASN A 88 -22.01 -7.36 6.08
CA ASN A 88 -23.23 -7.86 6.69
C ASN A 88 -23.42 -7.26 8.10
N THR A 89 -24.41 -7.75 8.86
CA THR A 89 -24.77 -7.26 10.20
C THR A 89 -23.95 -7.88 11.33
N SER A 90 -23.05 -8.82 11.05
CA SER A 90 -22.24 -9.47 12.08
C SER A 90 -21.41 -8.45 12.84
N PRO A 91 -21.25 -8.60 14.17
CA PRO A 91 -20.39 -7.73 14.98
C PRO A 91 -18.96 -7.70 14.44
N ILE A 92 -18.33 -6.54 14.51
CA ILE A 92 -16.93 -6.37 14.10
C ILE A 92 -16.17 -5.57 15.15
N GLN A 93 -14.95 -6.00 15.41
CA GLN A 93 -14.03 -5.20 16.20
C GLN A 93 -13.42 -4.10 15.31
N HIS A 94 -13.66 -2.85 15.64
CA HIS A 94 -13.10 -1.73 14.89
C HIS A 94 -11.60 -1.63 15.13
N THR A 95 -10.85 -1.64 14.05
CA THR A 95 -9.42 -1.30 14.10
C THR A 95 -9.26 0.18 14.50
N PRO A 96 -8.48 0.51 15.52
CA PRO A 96 -8.28 1.90 15.92
C PRO A 96 -7.81 2.78 14.78
N VAL A 97 -8.35 3.98 14.68
CA VAL A 97 -7.82 5.03 13.79
C VAL A 97 -6.83 5.85 14.60
N ILE A 98 -5.61 5.89 14.18
CA ILE A 98 -4.63 6.86 14.69
C ILE A 98 -5.02 8.21 14.06
N LYS A 99 -5.67 9.08 14.84
CA LYS A 99 -6.19 10.36 14.35
C LYS A 99 -5.14 11.45 14.31
N ASP A 100 -4.27 11.46 15.29
CA ASP A 100 -3.27 12.51 15.48
C ASP A 100 -1.89 11.84 15.54
N ILE A 101 -1.26 11.71 14.36
CA ILE A 101 0.17 11.40 14.29
C ILE A 101 0.86 12.74 14.35
N GLU A 102 1.50 13.03 15.47
CA GLU A 102 2.41 14.15 15.54
C GLU A 102 3.53 13.90 14.52
N MET A 103 3.64 14.81 13.54
CA MET A 103 4.69 14.68 12.52
C MET A 103 6.04 14.91 13.23
N PRO A 104 6.87 13.87 13.36
CA PRO A 104 8.18 14.05 13.98
C PRO A 104 9.01 15.01 13.11
N HIS A 105 9.50 16.07 13.69
CA HIS A 105 10.42 17.00 13.05
C HIS A 105 11.56 17.31 13.99
N LEU A 106 12.73 17.54 13.42
CA LEU A 106 13.92 17.86 14.13
C LEU A 106 14.60 19.06 13.44
N PHE A 107 14.81 20.12 14.19
CA PHE A 107 15.60 21.25 13.72
C PHE A 107 17.05 21.06 14.15
N LEU A 108 17.93 20.99 13.17
CA LEU A 108 19.36 20.89 13.39
C LEU A 108 20.03 22.18 12.88
N HIS A 109 20.89 22.75 13.69
CA HIS A 109 21.77 23.80 13.21
C HIS A 109 23.06 23.18 12.67
N SER A 110 23.36 23.44 11.41
CA SER A 110 24.58 22.98 10.76
C SER A 110 25.39 24.18 10.32
N PRO A 111 26.69 24.17 10.52
CA PRO A 111 27.60 25.21 9.98
C PRO A 111 27.85 25.01 8.48
N LEU A 112 27.40 23.87 7.89
CA LEU A 112 27.61 23.54 6.49
C LEU A 112 26.52 24.19 5.64
N ASN A 113 26.91 24.72 4.48
CA ASN A 113 25.96 25.10 3.46
C ASN A 113 25.51 23.88 2.65
N ALA A 114 24.47 24.04 1.82
CA ALA A 114 23.86 22.94 1.07
C ALA A 114 24.86 22.24 0.11
N VAL A 115 25.80 22.97 -0.47
CA VAL A 115 26.83 22.39 -1.37
C VAL A 115 27.79 21.53 -0.56
N GLU A 116 28.28 22.03 0.58
CA GLU A 116 29.15 21.26 1.46
C GLU A 116 28.51 20.00 2.02
N VAL A 117 27.19 20.02 2.27
CA VAL A 117 26.43 18.82 2.66
C VAL A 117 26.52 17.77 1.56
N VAL A 118 26.31 18.15 0.30
CA VAL A 118 26.37 17.24 -0.84
C VAL A 118 27.78 16.75 -1.12
N GLU A 119 28.77 17.60 -1.02
CA GLU A 119 30.20 17.21 -1.20
C GLU A 119 30.69 16.20 -0.15
N ARG A 120 30.16 16.25 1.06
CA ARG A 120 30.47 15.31 2.16
C ARG A 120 29.52 14.11 2.22
N PHE A 121 28.52 14.07 1.34
CA PHE A 121 27.52 13.03 1.30
C PHE A 121 28.13 11.65 1.04
N GLN A 122 27.69 10.67 1.79
CA GLN A 122 28.01 9.27 1.57
C GLN A 122 26.73 8.43 1.66
N GLN A 123 26.55 7.55 0.68
CA GLN A 123 25.48 6.55 0.76
C GLN A 123 25.66 5.71 2.01
N SER A 124 24.57 5.49 2.74
CA SER A 124 24.60 4.68 3.93
C SER A 124 23.26 3.98 4.16
N ARG A 125 23.30 2.94 4.97
CA ARG A 125 22.10 2.25 5.45
C ARG A 125 22.25 1.98 6.93
N VAL A 126 21.22 2.32 7.68
CA VAL A 126 21.11 2.04 9.11
C VAL A 126 19.90 1.15 9.31
N GLU A 127 20.04 0.13 10.15
CA GLU A 127 18.96 -0.79 10.47
C GLU A 127 18.87 -0.98 11.99
N SER A 128 17.64 -0.93 12.51
CA SER A 128 17.35 -1.18 13.92
C SER A 128 15.95 -1.78 14.05
N ASN A 129 15.82 -2.87 14.83
CA ASN A 129 14.55 -3.52 15.12
C ASN A 129 13.73 -3.91 13.85
N GLY A 130 14.40 -4.30 12.77
CA GLY A 130 13.75 -4.66 11.51
C GLY A 130 13.30 -3.46 10.67
N ILE A 131 13.54 -2.23 11.13
CA ILE A 131 13.31 -1.01 10.35
C ILE A 131 14.68 -0.54 9.83
N TYR A 132 14.71 -0.14 8.57
CA TYR A 132 15.93 0.42 7.98
C TYR A 132 15.67 1.79 7.34
N ILE A 133 16.72 2.59 7.31
CA ILE A 133 16.80 3.83 6.56
C ILE A 133 17.99 3.73 5.62
N GLY A 134 17.74 3.82 4.33
CA GLY A 134 18.77 3.90 3.29
C GLY A 134 18.88 5.35 2.82
N ILE A 135 20.08 5.89 2.83
CA ILE A 135 20.39 7.23 2.31
C ILE A 135 21.02 7.04 0.94
N LEU A 136 20.35 7.50 -0.11
CA LEU A 136 20.62 7.08 -1.49
C LEU A 136 21.39 8.14 -2.29
N HIS A 137 20.83 9.36 -2.38
CA HIS A 137 21.37 10.45 -3.18
C HIS A 137 21.23 11.77 -2.45
N ALA A 138 22.10 12.73 -2.80
CA ALA A 138 21.97 14.09 -2.36
C ALA A 138 22.14 15.04 -3.53
N CYS A 139 21.37 16.12 -3.55
CA CYS A 139 21.55 17.23 -4.47
C CYS A 139 21.36 18.56 -3.75
N ALA A 140 21.98 19.62 -4.27
CA ALA A 140 21.90 20.95 -3.68
C ALA A 140 21.39 21.98 -4.70
N ASN A 141 20.59 22.90 -4.20
CA ASN A 141 20.28 24.15 -4.87
C ASN A 141 21.12 25.27 -4.19
N ALA A 142 22.20 25.65 -4.81
CA ALA A 142 23.08 26.69 -4.29
C ALA A 142 22.40 28.08 -4.21
N ARG A 143 21.36 28.32 -5.01
CA ARG A 143 20.64 29.59 -5.03
C ARG A 143 19.85 29.81 -3.74
N ASP A 144 19.20 28.75 -3.25
CA ASP A 144 18.31 28.81 -2.08
C ASP A 144 19.00 28.24 -0.84
N ASN A 145 20.27 27.83 -0.96
CA ASN A 145 21.00 27.12 0.08
C ASN A 145 20.24 25.91 0.64
N THR A 146 19.61 25.11 -0.23
CA THR A 146 18.80 23.96 0.13
C THR A 146 19.47 22.70 -0.39
N ALA A 147 19.62 21.70 0.47
CA ALA A 147 20.01 20.35 0.07
C ALA A 147 18.82 19.39 0.22
N LEU A 148 18.67 18.49 -0.75
CA LEU A 148 17.69 17.42 -0.74
C LEU A 148 18.43 16.10 -0.69
N ILE A 149 18.09 15.27 0.28
CA ILE A 149 18.65 13.92 0.45
C ILE A 149 17.52 12.91 0.22
N GLU A 150 17.67 12.08 -0.80
CA GLU A 150 16.76 10.99 -1.08
C GLU A 150 17.01 9.84 -0.11
N VAL A 151 15.95 9.37 0.51
CA VAL A 151 16.00 8.28 1.49
C VAL A 151 14.95 7.22 1.20
N THR A 152 15.26 5.97 1.56
CA THR A 152 14.28 4.91 1.71
C THR A 152 14.10 4.59 3.18
N VAL A 153 12.87 4.42 3.59
CA VAL A 153 12.52 3.89 4.89
C VAL A 153 11.72 2.64 4.68
N GLY A 154 12.12 1.57 5.32
CA GLY A 154 11.44 0.30 5.11
C GLY A 154 11.47 -0.63 6.31
N GLU A 155 10.53 -1.52 6.30
CA GLU A 155 10.42 -2.72 7.10
C GLU A 155 10.23 -3.93 6.18
N PRO A 156 10.25 -5.20 6.65
CA PRO A 156 10.24 -6.37 5.78
C PRO A 156 9.12 -6.43 4.73
N THR A 157 8.00 -5.74 4.97
CA THR A 157 6.81 -5.79 4.11
C THR A 157 6.50 -4.50 3.37
N ILE A 158 7.04 -3.37 3.81
CA ILE A 158 6.75 -2.04 3.26
C ILE A 158 8.05 -1.27 3.09
N GLU A 159 8.21 -0.61 1.96
CA GLU A 159 9.29 0.33 1.69
C GLU A 159 8.70 1.62 1.13
N GLN A 160 9.16 2.74 1.64
CA GLN A 160 8.75 4.07 1.19
C GLN A 160 9.97 4.88 0.79
N HIS A 161 9.89 5.52 -0.37
CA HIS A 161 10.85 6.53 -0.81
C HIS A 161 10.36 7.92 -0.39
N THR A 162 11.24 8.71 0.18
CA THR A 162 10.97 10.08 0.60
C THR A 162 12.22 10.94 0.49
N ALA A 163 12.14 12.18 0.87
CA ALA A 163 13.27 13.10 0.85
C ALA A 163 13.35 13.89 2.16
N LEU A 164 14.57 14.12 2.61
CA LEU A 164 14.89 15.09 3.65
C LEU A 164 15.32 16.39 2.99
N VAL A 165 14.86 17.50 3.50
CA VAL A 165 15.21 18.84 3.02
C VAL A 165 16.01 19.55 4.12
N PHE A 166 17.13 20.09 3.74
CA PHE A 166 18.05 20.83 4.63
C PHE A 166 18.23 22.24 4.13
#